data_d96b89a6a87570022a05c99587f6c710
#
_entry.id   d96b89a6a87570022a05c99587f6c710
#
_cell.length_a   1.000
_cell.length_b   1.000
_cell.length_c   1.000
_cell.angle_alpha   90.00
_cell.angle_beta   90.00
_cell.angle_gamma   90.00
#
_symmetry.space_group_name_H-M   'P 1'
#
loop_
_entity.id
_entity.type
_entity.pdbx_description
1 polymer ?
#
loop_
_entity_poly.entity_id
_entity_poly.type
_entity_poly.pdbx_seq_one_letter_code
_entity_poly.pdbx_strand_id
1 'polypeptide(L)'
;MRSSLVGSEMCIRDSLVVATLGLRNGLIVGIAIPFSFLVTFGVLHYLLDYEFNFLVMFGMLLGLGMLIDGGIVIVEYADKLIDSGQDRKEAYVNSAKRMFTPVVASVLTTVAAFTPLMIWPGMSGKFMRYLPITVFVVLMASLAYALIFAPVIGSLFGRQKRETDLQNDSDNTVIKRNYRKAIGFAVKNPMETIFYTLFLVLFVIPIGIVGNFGKGFVYFPSIDPWIINVNLQARGNISPFEAKDMAVEVEEKLIGLKGVDDLLITVQNSGWGGGDGVARGYILVEDPKTLDISGWEVLDNARSAVTGSAGYKVNIREVQEGPGQWLSL
;
A
#
# COMPACT_ATOMS: atom_id res chain seq x y z
N MET A 1 6.74 5.85 -16.69
CA MET A 1 7.32 6.55 -15.52
C MET A 1 7.10 5.86 -14.16
N ARG A 2 6.21 4.87 -14.00
CA ARG A 2 5.99 4.16 -12.71
C ARG A 2 7.05 3.10 -12.35
N SER A 3 7.77 2.55 -13.30
CA SER A 3 8.84 1.56 -13.05
C SER A 3 10.11 2.12 -12.39
N SER A 4 10.31 3.45 -12.44
CA SER A 4 11.49 4.08 -11.84
C SER A 4 11.41 4.24 -10.33
N LEU A 5 10.20 4.38 -9.76
CA LEU A 5 10.02 4.56 -8.31
C LEU A 5 10.29 3.27 -7.53
N VAL A 6 9.80 2.12 -7.99
CA VAL A 6 10.06 0.82 -7.37
C VAL A 6 11.55 0.47 -7.44
N GLY A 7 12.20 0.76 -8.58
CA GLY A 7 13.63 0.56 -8.74
C GLY A 7 14.47 1.47 -7.83
N SER A 8 14.07 2.72 -7.62
CA SER A 8 14.79 3.66 -6.75
C SER A 8 14.69 3.30 -5.27
N GLU A 9 13.53 2.86 -4.79
CA GLU A 9 13.38 2.41 -3.39
C GLU A 9 14.22 1.16 -3.09
N MET A 10 14.24 0.19 -4.01
CA MET A 10 15.11 -0.99 -3.89
C MET A 10 16.59 -0.59 -3.86
N CYS A 11 17.04 0.29 -4.77
CA CYS A 11 18.43 0.73 -4.81
C CYS A 11 18.86 1.50 -3.56
N ILE A 12 18.01 2.38 -3.03
CA ILE A 12 18.31 3.15 -1.81
C ILE A 12 18.42 2.20 -0.61
N ARG A 13 17.51 1.27 -0.48
CA ARG A 13 17.49 0.31 0.62
C ARG A 13 18.68 -0.64 0.57
N ASP A 14 18.96 -1.23 -0.60
CA ASP A 14 20.12 -2.09 -0.79
C ASP A 14 21.43 -1.36 -0.55
N SER A 15 21.54 -0.10 -1.00
CA SER A 15 22.70 0.76 -0.74
C SER A 15 22.89 1.02 0.75
N LEU A 16 21.79 1.21 1.50
CA LEU A 16 21.83 1.47 2.94
C LEU A 16 22.23 0.20 3.72
N VAL A 17 21.73 -0.97 3.32
CA VAL A 17 22.11 -2.29 3.88
C VAL A 17 23.58 -2.57 3.58
N VAL A 18 24.05 -2.32 2.36
CA VAL A 18 25.46 -2.49 2.00
C VAL A 18 26.36 -1.52 2.76
N ALA A 19 25.92 -0.28 2.97
CA ALA A 19 26.69 0.72 3.72
C ALA A 19 26.83 0.37 5.22
N THR A 20 25.81 -0.31 5.81
CA THR A 20 25.80 -0.66 7.24
C THR A 20 26.43 -2.02 7.54
N LEU A 21 26.15 -3.03 6.71
CA LEU A 21 26.59 -4.42 6.91
C LEU A 21 27.82 -4.81 6.06
N GLY A 22 28.21 -3.96 5.14
CA GLY A 22 29.23 -4.27 4.15
C GLY A 22 28.71 -5.09 2.96
N LEU A 23 29.46 -5.08 1.85
CA LEU A 23 29.03 -5.64 0.58
C LEU A 23 28.65 -7.13 0.65
N ARG A 24 29.43 -7.93 1.37
CA ARG A 24 29.21 -9.39 1.46
C ARG A 24 27.92 -9.74 2.18
N ASN A 25 27.72 -9.14 3.35
CA ASN A 25 26.52 -9.36 4.16
C ASN A 25 25.29 -8.73 3.53
N GLY A 26 25.46 -7.56 2.92
CA GLY A 26 24.40 -6.92 2.14
C GLY A 26 23.91 -7.80 0.98
N LEU A 27 24.82 -8.51 0.33
CA LEU A 27 24.48 -9.41 -0.78
C LEU A 27 23.72 -10.67 -0.28
N ILE A 28 24.12 -11.23 0.87
CA ILE A 28 23.41 -12.36 1.49
C ILE A 28 21.97 -11.95 1.83
N VAL A 29 21.77 -10.77 2.39
CA VAL A 29 20.46 -10.26 2.74
C VAL A 29 19.66 -9.85 1.48
N GLY A 30 20.31 -9.26 0.47
CA GLY A 30 19.68 -8.82 -0.77
C GLY A 30 19.09 -9.97 -1.61
N ILE A 31 19.71 -11.14 -1.61
CA ILE A 31 19.18 -12.34 -2.29
C ILE A 31 17.83 -12.80 -1.69
N ALA A 32 17.52 -12.43 -0.44
CA ALA A 32 16.23 -12.71 0.16
C ALA A 32 15.05 -12.17 -0.66
N ILE A 33 15.22 -11.02 -1.32
CA ILE A 33 14.15 -10.36 -2.09
C ILE A 33 13.72 -11.20 -3.29
N PRO A 34 14.61 -11.48 -4.27
CA PRO A 34 14.22 -12.27 -5.43
C PRO A 34 13.78 -13.70 -5.05
N PHE A 35 14.42 -14.30 -4.06
CA PHE A 35 14.03 -15.62 -3.55
C PHE A 35 12.59 -15.60 -3.02
N SER A 36 12.27 -14.69 -2.11
CA SER A 36 10.93 -14.63 -1.52
C SER A 36 9.85 -14.30 -2.54
N PHE A 37 10.15 -13.45 -3.52
CA PHE A 37 9.22 -13.14 -4.59
C PHE A 37 8.95 -14.33 -5.50
N LEU A 38 9.98 -15.06 -5.91
CA LEU A 38 9.81 -16.26 -6.72
C LEU A 38 8.99 -17.33 -6.00
N VAL A 39 9.29 -17.56 -4.72
CA VAL A 39 8.50 -18.51 -3.89
C VAL A 39 7.06 -18.03 -3.77
N THR A 40 6.84 -16.74 -3.54
CA THR A 40 5.50 -16.16 -3.41
C THR A 40 4.70 -16.32 -4.70
N PHE A 41 5.29 -16.01 -5.87
CA PHE A 41 4.64 -16.25 -7.16
C PHE A 41 4.27 -17.71 -7.35
N GLY A 42 5.19 -18.61 -7.01
CA GLY A 42 4.94 -20.05 -7.11
C GLY A 42 3.77 -20.49 -6.21
N VAL A 43 3.76 -20.05 -4.95
CA VAL A 43 2.70 -20.40 -4.01
C VAL A 43 1.35 -19.81 -4.41
N LEU A 44 1.29 -18.53 -4.79
CA LEU A 44 0.05 -17.87 -5.19
C LEU A 44 -0.54 -18.49 -6.45
N HIS A 45 0.28 -18.81 -7.44
CA HIS A 45 -0.18 -19.37 -8.71
C HIS A 45 -0.55 -20.87 -8.60
N TYR A 46 0.36 -21.72 -8.05
CA TYR A 46 0.18 -23.17 -8.07
C TYR A 46 -0.63 -23.74 -6.91
N LEU A 47 -0.58 -23.10 -5.71
CA LEU A 47 -1.30 -23.60 -4.53
C LEU A 47 -2.62 -22.88 -4.28
N LEU A 48 -2.70 -21.59 -4.55
CA LEU A 48 -3.86 -20.77 -4.21
C LEU A 48 -4.70 -20.40 -5.44
N ASP A 49 -4.21 -20.70 -6.65
CA ASP A 49 -4.85 -20.37 -7.94
C ASP A 49 -5.25 -18.87 -8.02
N TYR A 50 -4.36 -18.01 -7.53
CA TYR A 50 -4.58 -16.57 -7.54
C TYR A 50 -4.02 -15.96 -8.82
N GLU A 51 -4.87 -15.19 -9.50
CA GLU A 51 -4.45 -14.37 -10.62
C GLU A 51 -3.60 -13.20 -10.11
N PHE A 52 -2.59 -12.83 -10.90
CA PHE A 52 -1.76 -11.68 -10.62
C PHE A 52 -2.54 -10.39 -10.85
N ASN A 53 -2.93 -9.73 -9.78
CA ASN A 53 -3.70 -8.50 -9.79
C ASN A 53 -2.97 -7.37 -9.03
N PHE A 54 -3.53 -6.15 -9.11
CA PHE A 54 -2.97 -4.97 -8.46
C PHE A 54 -2.79 -5.14 -6.94
N LEU A 55 -3.70 -5.84 -6.26
CA LEU A 55 -3.61 -6.07 -4.81
C LEU A 55 -2.50 -7.04 -4.43
N VAL A 56 -2.29 -8.08 -5.24
CA VAL A 56 -1.15 -8.99 -5.08
C VAL A 56 0.16 -8.22 -5.25
N MET A 57 0.28 -7.39 -6.29
CA MET A 57 1.45 -6.55 -6.50
C MET A 57 1.69 -5.59 -5.32
N PHE A 58 0.62 -4.96 -4.81
CA PHE A 58 0.71 -4.07 -3.65
C PHE A 58 1.09 -4.82 -2.37
N GLY A 59 0.55 -6.03 -2.16
CA GLY A 59 0.93 -6.91 -1.04
C GLY A 59 2.40 -7.33 -1.10
N MET A 60 2.92 -7.62 -2.29
CA MET A 60 4.35 -7.91 -2.48
C MET A 60 5.23 -6.70 -2.18
N LEU A 61 4.81 -5.49 -2.61
CA LEU A 61 5.51 -4.24 -2.32
C LEU A 61 5.54 -3.94 -0.82
N LEU A 62 4.42 -4.12 -0.11
CA LEU A 62 4.38 -4.01 1.35
C LEU A 62 5.28 -5.05 2.02
N GLY A 63 5.21 -6.30 1.55
CA GLY A 63 6.04 -7.39 2.03
C GLY A 63 7.54 -7.09 1.89
N LEU A 64 7.95 -6.43 0.80
CA LEU A 64 9.34 -6.02 0.57
C LEU A 64 9.90 -5.22 1.76
N GLY A 65 9.09 -4.33 2.33
CA GLY A 65 9.46 -3.50 3.48
C GLY A 65 9.83 -4.31 4.73
N MET A 66 9.19 -5.45 4.93
CA MET A 66 9.30 -6.27 6.14
C MET A 66 10.14 -7.54 5.94
N LEU A 67 10.46 -7.85 4.68
CA LEU A 67 11.08 -9.12 4.26
C LEU A 67 12.53 -9.25 4.75
N ILE A 68 13.27 -8.15 4.77
CA ILE A 68 14.72 -8.14 4.98
C ILE A 68 15.08 -8.24 6.48
N ASP A 69 14.19 -7.80 7.36
CA ASP A 69 14.47 -7.60 8.79
C ASP A 69 14.98 -8.89 9.48
N GLY A 70 14.36 -10.04 9.19
CA GLY A 70 14.80 -11.32 9.75
C GLY A 70 16.21 -11.72 9.31
N GLY A 71 16.53 -11.51 8.05
CA GLY A 71 17.86 -11.80 7.49
C GLY A 71 18.95 -10.90 8.07
N ILE A 72 18.67 -9.60 8.22
CA ILE A 72 19.61 -8.63 8.81
C ILE A 72 19.98 -9.04 10.24
N VAL A 73 19.00 -9.36 11.07
CA VAL A 73 19.23 -9.71 12.47
C VAL A 73 20.12 -10.95 12.60
N ILE A 74 19.90 -11.96 11.77
CA ILE A 74 20.69 -13.21 11.79
C ILE A 74 22.13 -12.95 11.35
N VAL A 75 22.31 -12.20 10.27
CA VAL A 75 23.64 -11.89 9.71
C VAL A 75 24.42 -10.98 10.68
N GLU A 76 23.79 -9.94 11.23
CA GLU A 76 24.43 -9.05 12.20
C GLU A 76 24.84 -9.78 13.48
N TYR A 77 23.99 -10.69 13.96
CA TYR A 77 24.34 -11.48 15.15
C TYR A 77 25.47 -12.48 14.85
N ALA A 78 25.49 -13.07 13.67
CA ALA A 78 26.60 -13.93 13.23
C ALA A 78 27.93 -13.16 13.18
N ASP A 79 27.92 -11.93 12.66
CA ASP A 79 29.11 -11.08 12.63
C ASP A 79 29.62 -10.76 14.04
N LYS A 80 28.73 -10.46 14.99
CA LYS A 80 29.11 -10.26 16.41
C LYS A 80 29.76 -11.50 17.00
N LEU A 81 29.30 -12.70 16.66
CA LEU A 81 29.89 -13.96 17.11
C LEU A 81 31.27 -14.20 16.47
N ILE A 82 31.44 -13.87 15.19
CA ILE A 82 32.73 -13.94 14.49
C ILE A 82 33.72 -12.95 15.10
N ASP A 83 33.30 -11.73 15.40
CA ASP A 83 34.11 -10.71 16.05
C ASP A 83 34.55 -11.15 17.47
N SER A 84 33.69 -11.92 18.17
CA SER A 84 34.05 -12.54 19.48
C SER A 84 35.00 -13.72 19.38
N GLY A 85 35.37 -14.18 18.16
CA GLY A 85 36.35 -15.24 17.94
C GLY A 85 35.78 -16.61 17.58
N GLN A 86 34.46 -16.71 17.32
CA GLN A 86 33.88 -17.98 16.86
C GLN A 86 34.23 -18.24 15.39
N ASP A 87 34.32 -19.52 15.02
CA ASP A 87 34.44 -19.88 13.60
C ASP A 87 33.20 -19.50 12.84
N ARG A 88 33.37 -19.09 11.60
CA ARG A 88 32.30 -18.59 10.73
C ARG A 88 31.10 -19.53 10.64
N LYS A 89 31.34 -20.82 10.43
CA LYS A 89 30.27 -21.84 10.34
C LYS A 89 29.48 -21.97 11.65
N GLU A 90 30.19 -22.05 12.77
CA GLU A 90 29.56 -22.10 14.07
C GLU A 90 28.81 -20.83 14.42
N ALA A 91 29.36 -19.67 14.07
CA ALA A 91 28.73 -18.37 14.30
C ALA A 91 27.38 -18.27 13.60
N TYR A 92 27.28 -18.64 12.32
CA TYR A 92 26.01 -18.61 11.59
C TYR A 92 24.99 -19.63 12.11
N VAL A 93 25.42 -20.86 12.50
CA VAL A 93 24.54 -21.86 13.12
C VAL A 93 24.03 -21.38 14.47
N ASN A 94 24.90 -20.82 15.29
CA ASN A 94 24.53 -20.31 16.61
C ASN A 94 23.65 -19.07 16.52
N SER A 95 23.91 -18.21 15.54
CA SER A 95 23.07 -17.05 15.22
C SER A 95 21.65 -17.49 14.86
N ALA A 96 21.50 -18.41 13.92
CA ALA A 96 20.20 -18.91 13.51
C ALA A 96 19.42 -19.52 14.68
N LYS A 97 20.09 -20.35 15.51
CA LYS A 97 19.45 -20.93 16.70
C LYS A 97 19.01 -19.88 17.72
N ARG A 98 19.86 -18.90 17.99
CA ARG A 98 19.58 -17.86 19.00
C ARG A 98 18.48 -16.88 18.52
N MET A 99 18.49 -16.55 17.24
CA MET A 99 17.56 -15.59 16.64
C MET A 99 16.28 -16.24 16.12
N PHE A 100 16.15 -17.56 16.18
CA PHE A 100 14.93 -18.27 15.76
C PHE A 100 13.68 -17.71 16.43
N THR A 101 13.64 -17.70 17.75
CA THR A 101 12.44 -17.27 18.50
C THR A 101 12.09 -15.80 18.28
N PRO A 102 13.02 -14.82 18.35
CA PRO A 102 12.72 -13.42 18.07
C PRO A 102 12.20 -13.18 16.64
N VAL A 103 12.84 -13.80 15.64
CA VAL A 103 12.46 -13.61 14.23
C VAL A 103 11.10 -14.23 13.94
N VAL A 104 10.85 -15.45 14.41
CA VAL A 104 9.53 -16.09 14.26
C VAL A 104 8.44 -15.28 14.97
N ALA A 105 8.69 -14.83 16.20
CA ALA A 105 7.73 -14.01 16.94
C ALA A 105 7.42 -12.70 16.21
N SER A 106 8.43 -12.03 15.65
CA SER A 106 8.24 -10.78 14.87
C SER A 106 7.36 -11.03 13.65
N VAL A 107 7.64 -12.08 12.87
CA VAL A 107 6.82 -12.42 11.68
C VAL A 107 5.39 -12.76 12.09
N LEU A 108 5.19 -13.56 13.13
CA LEU A 108 3.85 -13.93 13.62
C LEU A 108 3.05 -12.73 14.10
N THR A 109 3.68 -11.78 14.80
CA THR A 109 3.00 -10.54 15.23
C THR A 109 2.59 -9.68 14.05
N THR A 110 3.42 -9.58 13.02
CA THR A 110 3.10 -8.86 11.79
C THR A 110 1.93 -9.53 11.06
N VAL A 111 1.95 -10.83 10.90
CA VAL A 111 0.85 -11.60 10.30
C VAL A 111 -0.45 -11.42 11.09
N ALA A 112 -0.38 -11.47 12.41
CA ALA A 112 -1.54 -11.28 13.28
C ALA A 112 -2.18 -9.89 13.11
N ALA A 113 -1.38 -8.85 12.85
CA ALA A 113 -1.88 -7.50 12.58
C ALA A 113 -2.72 -7.42 11.28
N PHE A 114 -2.43 -8.26 10.29
CA PHE A 114 -3.19 -8.32 9.03
C PHE A 114 -4.39 -9.28 9.07
N THR A 115 -4.51 -10.13 10.09
CA THR A 115 -5.60 -11.13 10.22
C THR A 115 -7.00 -10.52 10.18
N PRO A 116 -7.29 -9.35 10.78
CA PRO A 116 -8.62 -8.73 10.70
C PRO A 116 -9.09 -8.46 9.27
N LEU A 117 -8.16 -8.11 8.37
CA LEU A 117 -8.48 -7.88 6.95
C LEU A 117 -8.88 -9.17 6.21
N MET A 118 -8.40 -10.33 6.67
CA MET A 118 -8.76 -11.63 6.08
C MET A 118 -10.19 -12.04 6.41
N ILE A 119 -10.73 -11.60 7.55
CA ILE A 119 -12.03 -11.99 8.10
C ILE A 119 -13.11 -10.96 7.72
N TRP A 120 -12.77 -9.87 7.08
CA TRP A 120 -13.69 -8.79 6.75
C TRP A 120 -14.85 -9.30 5.87
N PRO A 121 -16.13 -9.07 6.29
CA PRO A 121 -17.29 -9.57 5.54
C PRO A 121 -17.61 -8.68 4.32
N GLY A 122 -18.41 -9.26 3.40
CA GLY A 122 -18.94 -8.55 2.24
C GLY A 122 -18.01 -8.53 1.02
N MET A 123 -18.43 -7.79 -0.01
CA MET A 123 -17.70 -7.72 -1.29
C MET A 123 -16.33 -7.04 -1.12
N SER A 124 -16.28 -5.97 -0.33
CA SER A 124 -15.01 -5.29 0.00
C SER A 124 -14.02 -6.22 0.69
N GLY A 125 -14.51 -7.12 1.57
CA GLY A 125 -13.66 -8.11 2.22
C GLY A 125 -13.10 -9.15 1.26
N LYS A 126 -13.88 -9.59 0.27
CA LYS A 126 -13.38 -10.50 -0.78
C LYS A 126 -12.26 -9.88 -1.58
N PHE A 127 -12.39 -8.60 -1.92
CA PHE A 127 -11.37 -7.84 -2.63
C PHE A 127 -10.13 -7.62 -1.75
N MET A 128 -10.32 -7.15 -0.50
CA MET A 128 -9.22 -6.81 0.40
C MET A 128 -8.41 -8.04 0.86
N ARG A 129 -8.96 -9.24 0.80
CA ARG A 129 -8.32 -10.50 1.23
C ARG A 129 -7.05 -10.84 0.48
N TYR A 130 -6.93 -10.44 -0.79
CA TYR A 130 -5.73 -10.71 -1.61
C TYR A 130 -4.47 -10.12 -1.00
N LEU A 131 -4.55 -8.92 -0.40
CA LEU A 131 -3.42 -8.22 0.20
C LEU A 131 -2.83 -8.96 1.41
N PRO A 132 -3.57 -9.27 2.48
CA PRO A 132 -3.00 -9.95 3.65
C PRO A 132 -2.54 -11.38 3.34
N ILE A 133 -3.19 -12.10 2.43
CA ILE A 133 -2.75 -13.43 2.01
C ILE A 133 -1.40 -13.33 1.29
N THR A 134 -1.24 -12.38 0.39
CA THR A 134 0.04 -12.16 -0.29
C THR A 134 1.15 -11.80 0.71
N VAL A 135 0.88 -10.86 1.63
CA VAL A 135 1.83 -10.47 2.69
C VAL A 135 2.20 -11.67 3.55
N PHE A 136 1.22 -12.51 3.93
CA PHE A 136 1.48 -13.74 4.69
C PHE A 136 2.46 -14.66 3.95
N VAL A 137 2.20 -14.94 2.67
CA VAL A 137 3.06 -15.83 1.87
C VAL A 137 4.48 -15.26 1.71
N VAL A 138 4.60 -13.95 1.43
CA VAL A 138 5.90 -13.26 1.32
C VAL A 138 6.69 -13.37 2.61
N LEU A 139 6.05 -13.12 3.76
CA LEU A 139 6.70 -13.16 5.07
C LEU A 139 7.11 -14.59 5.45
N MET A 140 6.30 -15.59 5.14
CA MET A 140 6.66 -16.99 5.37
C MET A 140 7.83 -17.44 4.47
N ALA A 141 7.86 -17.00 3.22
CA ALA A 141 8.99 -17.26 2.31
C ALA A 141 10.28 -16.59 2.81
N SER A 142 10.17 -15.35 3.30
CA SER A 142 11.29 -14.62 3.90
C SER A 142 11.80 -15.27 5.18
N LEU A 143 10.89 -15.72 6.03
CA LEU A 143 11.25 -16.44 7.25
C LEU A 143 12.02 -17.73 6.93
N ALA A 144 11.56 -18.49 5.94
CA ALA A 144 12.27 -19.68 5.48
C ALA A 144 13.66 -19.34 4.92
N TYR A 145 13.76 -18.25 4.15
CA TYR A 145 15.04 -17.75 3.67
C TYR A 145 15.98 -17.40 4.83
N ALA A 146 15.52 -16.60 5.77
CA ALA A 146 16.31 -16.09 6.88
C ALA A 146 16.84 -17.21 7.80
N LEU A 147 16.02 -18.22 8.06
CA LEU A 147 16.37 -19.31 8.98
C LEU A 147 17.16 -20.44 8.33
N ILE A 148 16.96 -20.69 7.03
CA ILE A 148 17.58 -21.84 6.35
C ILE A 148 18.67 -21.36 5.38
N PHE A 149 18.34 -20.49 4.45
CA PHE A 149 19.25 -20.11 3.36
C PHE A 149 20.30 -19.09 3.79
N ALA A 150 19.94 -18.07 4.57
CA ALA A 150 20.88 -17.06 5.01
C ALA A 150 22.03 -17.63 5.87
N PRO A 151 21.82 -18.55 6.84
CA PRO A 151 22.91 -19.18 7.56
C PRO A 151 23.79 -20.06 6.67
N VAL A 152 23.21 -20.80 5.74
CA VAL A 152 23.97 -21.65 4.82
C VAL A 152 24.85 -20.80 3.90
N ILE A 153 24.28 -19.81 3.23
CA ILE A 153 25.01 -18.90 2.34
C ILE A 153 26.05 -18.10 3.12
N GLY A 154 25.68 -17.61 4.30
CA GLY A 154 26.58 -16.88 5.20
C GLY A 154 27.75 -17.71 5.69
N SER A 155 27.53 -18.99 5.99
CA SER A 155 28.62 -19.91 6.35
C SER A 155 29.63 -20.15 5.23
N LEU A 156 29.21 -20.01 3.96
CA LEU A 156 30.08 -20.17 2.79
C LEU A 156 30.75 -18.86 2.36
N PHE A 157 30.00 -17.77 2.31
CA PHE A 157 30.42 -16.48 1.72
C PHE A 157 30.55 -15.33 2.72
N GLY A 158 30.11 -15.51 3.97
CA GLY A 158 30.12 -14.47 5.00
C GLY A 158 31.51 -13.91 5.30
N ARG A 159 31.53 -12.84 6.09
CA ARG A 159 32.76 -12.16 6.52
C ARG A 159 33.68 -13.15 7.26
N GLN A 160 34.97 -13.03 7.02
CA GLN A 160 36.01 -13.76 7.74
C GLN A 160 36.78 -12.76 8.60
N LYS A 161 37.07 -13.11 9.84
CA LYS A 161 37.84 -12.24 10.75
C LYS A 161 39.19 -11.92 10.12
N ARG A 162 39.49 -10.64 9.94
CA ARG A 162 40.84 -10.15 9.65
C ARG A 162 41.45 -9.64 10.96
N GLU A 163 42.66 -10.06 11.25
CA GLU A 163 43.40 -9.59 12.44
C GLU A 163 43.60 -8.08 12.48
N THR A 164 43.50 -7.42 11.33
CA THR A 164 43.67 -5.96 11.19
C THR A 164 42.43 -5.15 11.63
N ASP A 165 41.28 -5.77 11.79
CA ASP A 165 40.03 -5.07 12.14
C ASP A 165 39.90 -4.76 13.65
N LEU A 166 40.79 -5.29 14.47
CA LEU A 166 40.79 -5.05 15.93
C LEU A 166 41.21 -3.63 16.33
N GLN A 167 41.78 -2.84 15.41
CA GLN A 167 42.28 -1.48 15.70
C GLN A 167 41.38 -0.35 15.19
N ASN A 168 40.37 -0.63 14.42
CA ASN A 168 39.58 0.42 13.75
C ASN A 168 38.10 0.46 14.19
N ASP A 169 37.83 0.08 15.44
CA ASP A 169 36.54 0.39 16.04
C ASP A 169 36.51 1.90 16.39
N SER A 170 36.40 2.71 15.34
CA SER A 170 36.19 4.15 15.47
C SER A 170 34.78 4.40 16.02
N ASP A 171 34.61 4.05 17.28
CA ASP A 171 33.41 4.23 18.10
C ASP A 171 33.05 5.72 18.33
N ASN A 172 33.68 6.60 17.55
CA ASN A 172 33.65 8.06 17.67
C ASN A 172 32.71 8.78 16.71
N THR A 173 31.73 8.09 16.11
CA THR A 173 30.71 8.78 15.33
C THR A 173 29.87 9.63 16.26
N VAL A 174 29.70 10.93 15.95
CA VAL A 174 28.93 11.90 16.76
C VAL A 174 27.52 11.35 17.12
N ILE A 175 26.93 10.59 16.19
CA ILE A 175 25.61 9.93 16.36
C ILE A 175 25.68 8.89 17.48
N LYS A 176 26.66 7.98 17.49
CA LYS A 176 26.82 6.95 18.52
C LYS A 176 27.05 7.58 19.90
N ARG A 177 27.83 8.65 19.97
CA ARG A 177 28.09 9.37 21.21
C ARG A 177 26.84 10.03 21.78
N ASN A 178 26.06 10.70 20.93
CA ASN A 178 24.83 11.35 21.35
C ASN A 178 23.75 10.31 21.76
N TYR A 179 23.66 9.21 21.03
CA TYR A 179 22.78 8.09 21.34
C TYR A 179 23.14 7.46 22.70
N ARG A 180 24.43 7.20 22.97
CA ARG A 180 24.91 6.68 24.26
C ARG A 180 24.60 7.62 25.43
N LYS A 181 24.71 8.96 25.21
CA LYS A 181 24.32 9.95 26.20
C LYS A 181 22.80 9.94 26.46
N ALA A 182 22.00 9.87 25.40
CA ALA A 182 20.54 9.82 25.51
C ALA A 182 20.05 8.57 26.25
N ILE A 183 20.60 7.40 25.89
CA ILE A 183 20.28 6.13 26.59
C ILE A 183 20.79 6.19 28.05
N GLY A 184 22.01 6.70 28.28
CA GLY A 184 22.54 6.82 29.65
C GLY A 184 21.66 7.70 30.52
N PHE A 185 21.11 8.78 30.00
CA PHE A 185 20.12 9.61 30.70
C PHE A 185 18.81 8.86 30.95
N ALA A 186 18.27 8.18 29.91
CA ALA A 186 17.03 7.43 30.00
C ALA A 186 17.09 6.29 31.04
N VAL A 187 18.20 5.56 31.06
CA VAL A 187 18.41 4.46 32.03
C VAL A 187 18.66 4.98 33.44
N LYS A 188 19.31 6.14 33.57
CA LYS A 188 19.57 6.74 34.88
C LYS A 188 18.30 7.22 35.56
N ASN A 189 17.33 7.75 34.78
CA ASN A 189 16.06 8.27 35.25
C ASN A 189 14.87 7.56 34.60
N PRO A 190 14.63 6.27 34.88
CA PRO A 190 13.66 5.47 34.15
C PRO A 190 12.22 5.99 34.34
N MET A 191 11.85 6.40 35.54
CA MET A 191 10.48 6.89 35.84
C MET A 191 10.15 8.18 35.08
N GLU A 192 11.08 9.14 35.05
CA GLU A 192 10.89 10.40 34.32
C GLU A 192 10.82 10.12 32.79
N THR A 193 11.68 9.26 32.27
CA THR A 193 11.67 8.90 30.83
C THR A 193 10.38 8.22 30.43
N ILE A 194 9.87 7.28 31.22
CA ILE A 194 8.58 6.62 30.98
C ILE A 194 7.45 7.65 31.03
N PHE A 195 7.45 8.54 32.03
CA PHE A 195 6.40 9.57 32.17
C PHE A 195 6.38 10.53 30.97
N TYR A 196 7.54 11.07 30.56
CA TYR A 196 7.62 11.96 29.40
C TYR A 196 7.25 11.26 28.10
N THR A 197 7.69 10.02 27.88
CA THR A 197 7.35 9.25 26.69
C THR A 197 5.85 8.95 26.65
N LEU A 198 5.28 8.50 27.77
CA LEU A 198 3.86 8.22 27.88
C LEU A 198 3.02 9.48 27.67
N PHE A 199 3.42 10.60 28.27
CA PHE A 199 2.76 11.90 28.08
C PHE A 199 2.80 12.35 26.62
N LEU A 200 3.96 12.23 25.95
CA LEU A 200 4.11 12.61 24.56
C LEU A 200 3.23 11.74 23.64
N VAL A 201 3.24 10.43 23.84
CA VAL A 201 2.44 9.50 23.05
C VAL A 201 0.93 9.65 23.29
N LEU A 202 0.53 9.82 24.56
CA LEU A 202 -0.89 9.84 24.93
C LEU A 202 -1.57 11.20 24.70
N PHE A 203 -0.84 12.29 24.79
CA PHE A 203 -1.42 13.64 24.74
C PHE A 203 -0.96 14.45 23.53
N VAL A 204 0.35 14.54 23.29
CA VAL A 204 0.87 15.42 22.24
C VAL A 204 0.54 14.91 20.84
N ILE A 205 0.73 13.60 20.59
CA ILE A 205 0.46 13.02 19.29
C ILE A 205 -1.03 13.05 18.93
N PRO A 206 -1.96 12.58 19.78
CA PRO A 206 -3.39 12.65 19.47
C PRO A 206 -3.91 14.09 19.31
N ILE A 207 -3.49 15.03 20.16
CA ILE A 207 -3.90 16.44 20.04
C ILE A 207 -3.37 17.04 18.73
N GLY A 208 -2.14 16.76 18.34
CA GLY A 208 -1.58 17.20 17.07
C GLY A 208 -2.32 16.61 15.87
N ILE A 209 -2.71 15.35 15.94
CA ILE A 209 -3.48 14.68 14.89
C ILE A 209 -4.91 15.24 14.83
N VAL A 210 -5.63 15.30 15.92
CA VAL A 210 -7.02 15.80 15.96
C VAL A 210 -7.10 17.28 15.61
N GLY A 211 -6.15 18.09 16.08
CA GLY A 211 -6.10 19.53 15.78
C GLY A 211 -5.85 19.86 14.31
N ASN A 212 -5.07 19.02 13.60
CA ASN A 212 -4.77 19.24 12.18
C ASN A 212 -5.69 18.45 11.23
N PHE A 213 -6.29 17.35 11.67
CA PHE A 213 -7.06 16.43 10.82
C PHE A 213 -8.56 16.39 11.16
N GLY A 214 -9.14 17.44 11.70
CA GLY A 214 -10.57 17.53 12.07
C GLY A 214 -11.60 17.29 10.93
N LYS A 215 -11.20 16.67 9.81
CA LYS A 215 -12.07 16.38 8.65
C LYS A 215 -12.75 15.00 8.67
N GLY A 216 -12.70 14.27 9.78
CA GLY A 216 -13.30 12.95 9.86
C GLY A 216 -12.45 11.85 9.21
N PHE A 217 -12.86 10.61 9.40
CA PHE A 217 -12.20 9.44 8.82
C PHE A 217 -12.83 9.10 7.47
N VAL A 218 -12.12 9.36 6.38
CA VAL A 218 -12.56 9.02 5.02
C VAL A 218 -11.87 7.73 4.60
N TYR A 219 -12.64 6.67 4.39
CA TYR A 219 -12.12 5.34 4.03
C TYR A 219 -11.48 5.32 2.63
N PHE A 220 -12.11 6.01 1.68
CA PHE A 220 -11.57 6.22 0.35
C PHE A 220 -11.50 7.73 0.11
N PRO A 221 -10.30 8.28 -0.14
CA PRO A 221 -10.20 9.70 -0.49
C PRO A 221 -11.01 9.94 -1.77
N SER A 222 -11.80 11.02 -1.79
CA SER A 222 -12.46 11.47 -3.01
C SER A 222 -11.39 11.86 -4.03
N ILE A 223 -11.29 11.08 -5.09
CA ILE A 223 -10.43 11.37 -6.23
C ILE A 223 -11.20 12.31 -7.14
N ASP A 224 -10.52 13.24 -7.79
CA ASP A 224 -11.12 14.16 -8.76
C ASP A 224 -11.82 13.33 -9.85
N PRO A 225 -13.14 13.49 -10.05
CA PRO A 225 -13.90 12.65 -10.96
C PRO A 225 -13.47 12.90 -12.41
N TRP A 226 -13.02 11.84 -13.06
CA TRP A 226 -12.69 11.83 -14.49
C TRP A 226 -13.83 11.24 -15.33
N ILE A 227 -14.80 10.57 -14.68
CA ILE A 227 -16.05 10.12 -15.26
C ILE A 227 -17.21 10.58 -14.39
N ILE A 228 -18.21 11.18 -15.00
CA ILE A 228 -19.43 11.67 -14.35
C ILE A 228 -20.62 10.93 -14.94
N ASN A 229 -21.46 10.37 -14.09
CA ASN A 229 -22.67 9.66 -14.45
C ASN A 229 -23.82 10.65 -14.68
N VAL A 230 -24.49 10.55 -15.81
CA VAL A 230 -25.71 11.29 -16.14
C VAL A 230 -26.87 10.30 -16.21
N ASN A 231 -27.90 10.50 -15.40
CA ASN A 231 -29.06 9.64 -15.36
C ASN A 231 -30.33 10.48 -15.53
N LEU A 232 -31.05 10.26 -16.62
CA LEU A 232 -32.34 10.90 -16.92
C LEU A 232 -33.47 10.04 -16.38
N GLN A 233 -34.32 10.64 -15.57
CA GLN A 233 -35.53 10.05 -15.03
C GLN A 233 -36.74 10.89 -15.42
N ALA A 234 -37.75 10.25 -15.99
CA ALA A 234 -39.01 10.91 -16.29
C ALA A 234 -40.18 10.10 -15.73
N ARG A 235 -41.25 10.79 -15.42
CA ARG A 235 -42.48 10.16 -14.88
C ARG A 235 -43.39 9.72 -15.99
N GLY A 236 -43.89 8.50 -15.91
CA GLY A 236 -44.89 7.95 -16.85
C GLY A 236 -44.28 7.03 -17.91
N ASN A 237 -45.15 6.53 -18.78
CA ASN A 237 -44.76 5.66 -19.88
C ASN A 237 -44.33 6.53 -21.08
N ILE A 238 -43.07 6.75 -21.22
CA ILE A 238 -42.46 7.62 -22.26
C ILE A 238 -42.08 6.78 -23.45
N SER A 239 -42.40 7.24 -24.64
CA SER A 239 -42.00 6.59 -25.88
C SER A 239 -40.49 6.69 -26.09
N PRO A 240 -39.85 5.75 -26.78
CA PRO A 240 -38.42 5.85 -27.12
C PRO A 240 -38.03 7.10 -27.91
N PHE A 241 -38.96 7.65 -28.67
CA PHE A 241 -38.77 8.90 -29.43
C PHE A 241 -38.70 10.10 -28.51
N GLU A 242 -39.66 10.22 -27.57
CA GLU A 242 -39.65 11.29 -26.56
C GLU A 242 -38.42 11.19 -25.65
N ALA A 243 -38.01 9.95 -25.27
CA ALA A 243 -36.79 9.70 -24.53
C ALA A 243 -35.53 10.19 -25.27
N LYS A 244 -35.50 9.98 -26.58
CA LYS A 244 -34.41 10.47 -27.43
C LYS A 244 -34.38 11.99 -27.46
N ASP A 245 -35.55 12.66 -27.65
CA ASP A 245 -35.62 14.12 -27.72
C ASP A 245 -35.14 14.77 -26.41
N MET A 246 -35.53 14.19 -25.25
CA MET A 246 -35.02 14.60 -23.94
C MET A 246 -33.50 14.39 -23.79
N ALA A 247 -32.99 13.28 -24.31
CA ALA A 247 -31.56 12.95 -24.25
C ALA A 247 -30.75 13.96 -25.10
N VAL A 248 -31.25 14.31 -26.31
CA VAL A 248 -30.62 15.31 -27.19
C VAL A 248 -30.61 16.69 -26.54
N GLU A 249 -31.71 17.10 -25.88
CA GLU A 249 -31.76 18.39 -25.16
C GLU A 249 -30.71 18.47 -24.06
N VAL A 250 -30.50 17.36 -23.32
CA VAL A 250 -29.47 17.30 -22.27
C VAL A 250 -28.07 17.28 -22.85
N GLU A 251 -27.87 16.55 -23.96
CA GLU A 251 -26.60 16.52 -24.68
C GLU A 251 -26.17 17.89 -25.16
N GLU A 252 -27.07 18.64 -25.78
CA GLU A 252 -26.79 20.02 -26.24
C GLU A 252 -26.39 20.96 -25.11
N LYS A 253 -26.95 20.79 -23.91
CA LYS A 253 -26.61 21.60 -22.73
C LYS A 253 -25.27 21.22 -22.12
N LEU A 254 -24.81 19.97 -22.26
CA LEU A 254 -23.60 19.43 -21.62
C LEU A 254 -22.37 19.48 -22.52
N ILE A 255 -22.52 19.28 -23.83
CA ILE A 255 -21.40 19.17 -24.78
C ILE A 255 -20.59 20.46 -24.94
N GLY A 256 -21.20 21.62 -24.63
CA GLY A 256 -20.54 22.92 -24.71
C GLY A 256 -19.85 23.37 -23.42
N LEU A 257 -19.87 22.57 -22.38
CA LEU A 257 -19.26 22.93 -21.09
C LEU A 257 -17.76 22.77 -21.12
N LYS A 258 -17.04 23.71 -20.51
CA LYS A 258 -15.59 23.65 -20.36
C LYS A 258 -15.22 22.43 -19.54
N GLY A 259 -14.29 21.60 -20.04
CA GLY A 259 -13.78 20.41 -19.37
C GLY A 259 -14.50 19.12 -19.69
N VAL A 260 -15.50 19.15 -20.58
CA VAL A 260 -16.12 17.94 -21.13
C VAL A 260 -15.33 17.54 -22.38
N ASP A 261 -14.69 16.36 -22.34
CA ASP A 261 -13.97 15.79 -23.47
C ASP A 261 -14.93 15.02 -24.38
N ASP A 262 -15.62 14.02 -23.80
CA ASP A 262 -16.61 13.21 -24.49
C ASP A 262 -17.90 13.07 -23.67
N LEU A 263 -19.03 12.95 -24.37
CA LEU A 263 -20.34 12.72 -23.80
C LEU A 263 -21.03 11.57 -24.51
N LEU A 264 -21.38 10.53 -23.76
CA LEU A 264 -22.16 9.39 -24.26
C LEU A 264 -23.49 9.32 -23.52
N ILE A 265 -24.61 9.48 -24.22
CA ILE A 265 -25.94 9.26 -23.65
C ILE A 265 -26.63 8.11 -24.41
N THR A 266 -27.04 7.07 -23.67
CA THR A 266 -27.75 5.92 -24.21
C THR A 266 -29.19 5.94 -23.74
N VAL A 267 -30.14 5.94 -24.67
CA VAL A 267 -31.56 5.83 -24.39
C VAL A 267 -31.90 4.37 -24.11
N GLN A 268 -32.46 4.10 -22.93
CA GLN A 268 -32.88 2.75 -22.54
C GLN A 268 -34.40 2.60 -22.79
N ASN A 269 -34.77 1.49 -23.42
CA ASN A 269 -36.18 1.12 -23.51
C ASN A 269 -36.63 0.56 -22.15
N SER A 270 -37.65 1.13 -21.54
CA SER A 270 -38.14 0.89 -20.17
C SER A 270 -38.58 -0.56 -19.84
N GLY A 271 -38.21 -1.53 -20.67
CA GLY A 271 -38.64 -2.94 -20.53
C GLY A 271 -37.79 -3.85 -19.64
N TRP A 272 -36.61 -3.44 -19.24
CA TRP A 272 -35.66 -4.33 -18.53
C TRP A 272 -34.95 -3.67 -17.35
N GLY A 273 -35.68 -3.41 -16.29
CA GLY A 273 -35.00 -2.95 -15.07
C GLY A 273 -35.76 -1.95 -14.21
N GLY A 274 -37.05 -2.11 -14.06
CA GLY A 274 -37.86 -1.65 -12.90
C GLY A 274 -37.54 -0.24 -12.32
N GLY A 275 -37.29 0.76 -13.13
CA GLY A 275 -37.04 2.12 -12.64
C GLY A 275 -37.41 3.19 -13.66
N ASP A 276 -37.76 4.39 -13.19
CA ASP A 276 -38.14 5.58 -13.98
C ASP A 276 -37.02 6.14 -14.88
N GLY A 277 -35.94 5.38 -15.11
CA GLY A 277 -34.78 5.77 -15.91
C GLY A 277 -35.05 5.69 -17.40
N VAL A 278 -34.97 6.81 -18.10
CA VAL A 278 -35.25 6.96 -19.53
C VAL A 278 -33.99 6.91 -20.37
N ALA A 279 -32.90 7.52 -19.87
CA ALA A 279 -31.60 7.49 -20.51
C ALA A 279 -30.48 7.52 -19.45
N ARG A 280 -29.35 6.92 -19.81
CA ARG A 280 -28.13 6.95 -19.00
C ARG A 280 -26.95 7.38 -19.86
N GLY A 281 -26.03 8.11 -19.25
CA GLY A 281 -24.85 8.55 -19.95
C GLY A 281 -23.66 8.77 -19.03
N TYR A 282 -22.53 9.01 -19.66
CA TYR A 282 -21.29 9.34 -19.01
C TYR A 282 -20.67 10.57 -19.66
N ILE A 283 -20.20 11.50 -18.85
CA ILE A 283 -19.34 12.59 -19.26
C ILE A 283 -17.92 12.14 -18.95
N LEU A 284 -17.05 12.15 -19.96
CA LEU A 284 -15.61 12.04 -19.77
C LEU A 284 -15.05 13.45 -19.55
N VAL A 285 -14.35 13.62 -18.46
CA VAL A 285 -13.68 14.87 -18.12
C VAL A 285 -12.30 14.87 -18.79
N GLU A 286 -11.91 15.99 -19.37
CA GLU A 286 -10.60 16.19 -19.99
C GLU A 286 -9.45 15.89 -19.01
N ASP A 287 -8.28 15.45 -19.52
CA ASP A 287 -7.14 15.07 -18.67
C ASP A 287 -6.79 16.21 -17.67
N PRO A 288 -6.72 15.94 -16.36
CA PRO A 288 -6.36 16.93 -15.34
C PRO A 288 -5.02 17.65 -15.56
N LYS A 289 -4.17 17.12 -16.46
CA LYS A 289 -2.89 17.76 -16.81
C LYS A 289 -3.05 18.89 -17.83
N THR A 290 -4.12 18.88 -18.59
CA THR A 290 -4.41 19.86 -19.63
C THR A 290 -5.51 20.85 -19.22
N LEU A 291 -6.25 20.49 -18.17
CA LEU A 291 -7.40 21.23 -17.69
C LEU A 291 -7.03 22.20 -16.55
N ASP A 292 -7.45 23.45 -16.65
CA ASP A 292 -7.27 24.49 -15.61
C ASP A 292 -8.33 24.43 -14.49
N ILE A 293 -9.33 23.54 -14.61
CA ILE A 293 -10.44 23.37 -13.64
C ILE A 293 -10.49 21.93 -13.13
N SER A 294 -11.00 21.73 -11.90
CA SER A 294 -11.12 20.38 -11.33
C SER A 294 -12.35 19.64 -11.87
N GLY A 295 -12.31 18.30 -11.89
CA GLY A 295 -13.48 17.50 -12.28
C GLY A 295 -14.70 17.73 -11.39
N TRP A 296 -14.51 18.16 -10.14
CA TRP A 296 -15.58 18.62 -9.25
C TRP A 296 -16.27 19.89 -9.77
N GLU A 297 -15.50 20.80 -10.31
CA GLU A 297 -16.03 22.03 -10.91
C GLU A 297 -16.80 21.72 -12.19
N VAL A 298 -16.31 20.79 -13.01
CA VAL A 298 -17.05 20.27 -14.19
C VAL A 298 -18.36 19.63 -13.76
N LEU A 299 -18.36 18.85 -12.68
CA LEU A 299 -19.56 18.23 -12.12
C LEU A 299 -20.61 19.27 -11.68
N ASP A 300 -20.18 20.33 -10.99
CA ASP A 300 -21.08 21.38 -10.52
C ASP A 300 -21.59 22.25 -11.66
N ASN A 301 -20.76 22.53 -12.67
CA ASN A 301 -21.17 23.21 -13.90
C ASN A 301 -22.20 22.37 -14.67
N ALA A 302 -21.98 21.06 -14.82
CA ALA A 302 -22.93 20.16 -15.46
C ALA A 302 -24.26 20.08 -14.70
N ARG A 303 -24.26 20.03 -13.38
CA ARG A 303 -25.49 20.09 -12.56
C ARG A 303 -26.24 21.38 -12.75
N SER A 304 -25.54 22.51 -12.80
CA SER A 304 -26.14 23.84 -12.99
C SER A 304 -26.76 23.99 -14.35
N ALA A 305 -26.13 23.48 -15.41
CA ALA A 305 -26.61 23.57 -16.80
C ALA A 305 -27.92 22.81 -17.03
N VAL A 306 -28.16 21.73 -16.31
CA VAL A 306 -29.39 20.90 -16.46
C VAL A 306 -30.46 21.24 -15.42
N THR A 307 -30.18 22.16 -14.50
CA THR A 307 -31.17 22.60 -13.50
C THR A 307 -32.28 23.40 -14.18
N GLY A 308 -33.53 23.01 -13.94
CA GLY A 308 -34.70 23.71 -14.49
C GLY A 308 -35.29 23.08 -15.75
N SER A 309 -34.84 21.91 -16.18
CA SER A 309 -35.47 21.17 -17.29
C SER A 309 -36.89 20.74 -16.91
N ALA A 310 -37.87 21.06 -17.75
CA ALA A 310 -39.27 20.76 -17.48
C ALA A 310 -39.64 19.35 -17.97
N GLY A 311 -40.35 18.59 -17.16
CA GLY A 311 -40.90 17.27 -17.53
C GLY A 311 -40.01 16.06 -17.18
N TYR A 312 -38.75 16.24 -16.91
CA TYR A 312 -37.82 15.16 -16.50
C TYR A 312 -36.82 15.64 -15.46
N LYS A 313 -36.22 14.70 -14.76
CA LYS A 313 -35.18 14.97 -13.74
C LYS A 313 -33.84 14.39 -14.21
N VAL A 314 -32.84 15.25 -14.30
CA VAL A 314 -31.47 14.83 -14.58
C VAL A 314 -30.71 14.70 -13.25
N ASN A 315 -30.14 13.53 -13.01
CA ASN A 315 -29.32 13.25 -11.83
C ASN A 315 -27.89 13.06 -12.27
N ILE A 316 -27.02 14.01 -11.94
CA ILE A 316 -25.61 13.99 -12.28
C ILE A 316 -24.80 13.71 -11.02
N ARG A 317 -24.01 12.64 -11.06
CA ARG A 317 -23.20 12.18 -9.93
C ARG A 317 -21.83 11.70 -10.40
N GLU A 318 -20.85 11.84 -9.53
CA GLU A 318 -19.57 11.19 -9.71
C GLU A 318 -19.72 9.66 -9.76
N VAL A 319 -18.89 9.00 -10.57
CA VAL A 319 -18.71 7.55 -10.48
C VAL A 319 -17.84 7.28 -9.26
N GLN A 320 -18.42 6.77 -8.18
CA GLN A 320 -17.64 6.31 -7.05
C GLN A 320 -16.88 5.03 -7.45
N GLU A 321 -15.58 5.16 -7.66
CA GLU A 321 -14.71 4.00 -7.85
C GLU A 321 -14.55 3.26 -6.51
N GLY A 322 -15.37 2.25 -6.29
CA GLY A 322 -15.29 1.39 -5.10
C GLY A 322 -15.90 0.01 -5.36
N PRO A 323 -15.46 -1.03 -4.65
CA PRO A 323 -15.87 -2.42 -4.89
C PRO A 323 -17.36 -2.71 -4.60
N GLY A 324 -18.17 -1.70 -4.31
CA GLY A 324 -19.60 -1.84 -4.02
C GLY A 324 -20.57 -1.51 -5.14
N GLN A 325 -20.12 -0.89 -6.25
CA GLN A 325 -21.05 -0.38 -7.27
C GLN A 325 -21.23 -1.23 -8.53
N TRP A 326 -20.40 -2.23 -8.76
CA TRP A 326 -20.55 -3.14 -9.90
C TRP A 326 -21.75 -4.10 -9.78
N LEU A 327 -22.47 -4.07 -8.65
CA LEU A 327 -23.63 -4.93 -8.36
C LEU A 327 -24.99 -4.25 -8.53
N SER A 328 -25.04 -3.01 -8.95
CA SER A 328 -26.31 -2.29 -9.24
C SER A 328 -26.50 -1.98 -10.73
N LEU A 329 -25.81 -2.72 -11.58
CA LEU A 329 -26.04 -2.75 -13.04
C LEU A 329 -26.93 -3.93 -13.42
#